data_c7d7f62cbe24fb4b97eed8a0becc9a99
#
_entry.id   c7d7f62cbe24fb4b97eed8a0becc9a99
#
_cell.length_a   1.000
_cell.length_b   1.000
_cell.length_c   1.000
_cell.angle_alpha   90.00
_cell.angle_beta   90.00
_cell.angle_gamma   90.00
#
_symmetry.space_group_name_H-M   'P 1'
#
loop_
_entity.id
_entity.type
_entity.pdbx_description
1 polymer ?
#
loop_
_entity_poly.entity_id
_entity_poly.type
_entity_poly.pdbx_seq_one_letter_code
_entity_poly.pdbx_strand_id
1 'polypeptide(L)'
;VAPESHFDISEESRGRIFTLDKGHLLRLVGVRAIYAIGYGDVGSSIYYALGVTALFAMGAAPLAIAAAGVLFVFTVLTYAELSAALPEAGGSSAFARRAFNSDALSFVAGWALLLDYVVTIAISAYTVPPYLGYFLPVLRTPVGHFAASALLIASLTALNIIGIKQSTALSLVLAIFGNITQLALIVIGFVAFVNLPALISQFAVGAHPTWGQFIYGVTIAMVAYTGIEAISQMSGEVRNPGKNVPRGMLLTMATVLFMYMGIVFVAISAMPFGPGADGVWASELTTTYLEDPIAGIAAQMPVFGKYLAPWIALLGAAILTIAANAGVIGSSRLTYSMGAHFQLPAFFSRLHRRYKTPYLSLITFSAISVIIIFLGKRLTYLADLYNFGAMLAFALAHASLLGIRWREPRLERPFKLKPNVRIAGREFPITAILGFVCISAVWVTVVITHPFGRTMGFVWMFVGLGMYYWYRRRSRMPAGRALAVEEVSFPEYRPLKLKTVLLAVKSLRRVEVVEAAFKLAKEDKATVVALHVLEVPASLPVETFMFDEFAASEEVLHKAWAVGTEHGVHVETRLVQSRHAGEAICQAAREVGADMVVMGASDRWHRDLPFPTTTVEYVLKNAPCVVWVASVPS
;
A
#
# COMPACT_ATOMS: atom_id res chain seq x y z
N VAL A 1 0.70 36.63 -6.54
CA VAL A 1 1.40 36.30 -5.29
C VAL A 1 0.32 35.79 -4.36
N ALA A 2 0.13 34.47 -4.30
CA ALA A 2 -0.76 33.88 -3.31
C ALA A 2 -0.16 34.14 -1.92
N PRO A 3 -0.95 34.47 -0.89
CA PRO A 3 -0.45 34.51 0.45
C PRO A 3 0.01 33.09 0.82
N GLU A 4 1.31 32.94 1.04
CA GLU A 4 1.83 31.80 1.76
C GLU A 4 1.11 31.80 3.11
N SER A 5 0.20 30.86 3.32
CA SER A 5 -0.25 30.52 4.66
C SER A 5 0.98 29.95 5.37
N HIS A 6 1.80 30.81 5.95
CA HIS A 6 2.71 30.43 6.99
C HIS A 6 1.85 29.89 8.16
N PHE A 7 1.63 28.59 8.16
CA PHE A 7 1.39 27.89 9.39
C PHE A 7 2.70 28.06 10.18
N ASP A 8 2.74 29.09 11.00
CA ASP A 8 3.81 29.28 11.97
C ASP A 8 3.65 28.18 13.02
N ILE A 9 4.30 27.05 12.74
CA ILE A 9 4.32 25.92 13.65
C ILE A 9 5.24 26.36 14.79
N SER A 10 4.65 26.78 15.91
CA SER A 10 5.37 27.10 17.15
C SER A 10 6.34 25.98 17.51
N GLU A 11 7.43 26.29 18.18
CA GLU A 11 8.43 25.27 18.57
C GLU A 11 7.82 24.11 19.37
N GLU A 12 6.74 24.33 20.09
CA GLU A 12 5.96 23.32 20.79
C GLU A 12 5.26 22.32 19.85
N SER A 13 4.90 22.72 18.62
CA SER A 13 4.24 21.86 17.63
C SER A 13 5.22 21.08 16.73
N ARG A 14 6.52 21.39 16.76
CA ARG A 14 7.56 20.68 15.97
C ARG A 14 7.73 19.19 16.34
N GLY A 15 7.18 18.75 17.46
CA GLY A 15 7.16 17.34 17.90
C GLY A 15 5.84 16.61 17.67
N ARG A 16 4.80 17.29 17.15
CA ARG A 16 3.49 16.67 16.93
C ARG A 16 3.33 16.24 15.48
N ILE A 17 3.14 14.97 15.24
CA ILE A 17 2.74 14.45 13.93
C ILE A 17 1.24 14.27 13.95
N PHE A 18 0.60 14.91 12.98
CA PHE A 18 -0.84 14.78 12.76
C PHE A 18 -1.09 13.67 11.72
N THR A 19 -1.88 12.69 12.08
CA THR A 19 -2.40 11.69 11.14
C THR A 19 -3.87 12.01 10.84
N LEU A 20 -4.26 11.84 9.58
CA LEU A 20 -5.67 11.96 9.19
C LEU A 20 -6.51 10.90 9.90
N ASP A 21 -7.70 11.29 10.36
CA ASP A 21 -8.69 10.34 10.87
C ASP A 21 -8.97 9.25 9.81
N LYS A 22 -8.90 8.00 10.25
CA LYS A 22 -9.06 6.82 9.39
C LYS A 22 -10.43 6.77 8.69
N GLY A 23 -11.43 7.46 9.21
CA GLY A 23 -12.77 7.57 8.62
C GLY A 23 -12.82 8.34 7.30
N HIS A 24 -11.85 9.22 7.03
CA HIS A 24 -11.81 10.09 5.84
C HIS A 24 -10.91 9.57 4.71
N LEU A 25 -10.23 8.43 4.89
CA LEU A 25 -9.41 7.84 3.83
C LEU A 25 -10.29 7.13 2.79
N LEU A 26 -10.14 7.50 1.52
CA LEU A 26 -10.80 6.83 0.41
C LEU A 26 -10.24 5.41 0.24
N ARG A 27 -11.03 4.41 0.60
CA ARG A 27 -10.69 2.99 0.48
C ARG A 27 -11.14 2.46 -0.87
N LEU A 28 -10.21 2.35 -1.81
CA LEU A 28 -10.50 2.01 -3.20
C LEU A 28 -10.09 0.58 -3.60
N VAL A 29 -9.19 -0.05 -2.84
CA VAL A 29 -8.57 -1.32 -3.18
C VAL A 29 -9.52 -2.49 -2.90
N GLY A 30 -9.84 -3.28 -3.92
CA GLY A 30 -10.67 -4.49 -3.82
C GLY A 30 -9.85 -5.78 -3.71
N VAL A 31 -10.52 -6.94 -3.51
CA VAL A 31 -9.87 -8.27 -3.36
C VAL A 31 -8.95 -8.62 -4.54
N ARG A 32 -9.35 -8.31 -5.79
CA ARG A 32 -8.53 -8.61 -6.98
C ARG A 32 -7.20 -7.86 -6.97
N ALA A 33 -7.21 -6.60 -6.53
CA ALA A 33 -6.01 -5.80 -6.41
C ALA A 33 -5.10 -6.31 -5.28
N ILE A 34 -5.67 -6.69 -4.14
CA ILE A 34 -4.94 -7.33 -3.02
C ILE A 34 -4.25 -8.61 -3.50
N TYR A 35 -4.99 -9.46 -4.21
CA TYR A 35 -4.43 -10.68 -4.79
C TYR A 35 -3.27 -10.39 -5.76
N ALA A 36 -3.45 -9.42 -6.67
CA ALA A 36 -2.42 -9.05 -7.62
C ALA A 36 -1.13 -8.55 -6.94
N ILE A 37 -1.26 -7.79 -5.86
CA ILE A 37 -0.14 -7.27 -5.08
C ILE A 37 0.54 -8.42 -4.32
N GLY A 38 -0.24 -9.21 -3.58
CA GLY A 38 0.29 -10.32 -2.79
C GLY A 38 0.93 -11.41 -3.66
N TYR A 39 0.26 -11.80 -4.76
CA TYR A 39 0.83 -12.79 -5.67
C TYR A 39 2.02 -12.23 -6.46
N GLY A 40 2.00 -10.96 -6.82
CA GLY A 40 3.13 -10.29 -7.49
C GLY A 40 4.40 -10.28 -6.66
N ASP A 41 4.29 -10.24 -5.34
CA ASP A 41 5.40 -10.29 -4.41
C ASP A 41 5.75 -11.74 -4.04
N VAL A 42 4.86 -12.47 -3.34
CA VAL A 42 5.10 -13.87 -2.94
C VAL A 42 5.32 -14.77 -4.16
N GLY A 43 4.45 -14.71 -5.17
CA GLY A 43 4.49 -15.62 -6.33
C GLY A 43 5.72 -15.48 -7.23
N SER A 44 6.44 -14.36 -7.12
CA SER A 44 7.71 -14.16 -7.83
C SER A 44 8.87 -14.91 -7.19
N SER A 45 8.78 -15.23 -5.91
CA SER A 45 9.90 -15.78 -5.15
C SER A 45 10.33 -17.17 -5.61
N ILE A 46 9.44 -17.97 -6.19
CA ILE A 46 9.78 -19.30 -6.73
C ILE A 46 10.80 -19.21 -7.89
N TYR A 47 10.85 -18.09 -8.61
CA TYR A 47 11.76 -17.87 -9.74
C TYR A 47 13.24 -17.86 -9.33
N TYR A 48 13.54 -17.70 -8.04
CA TYR A 48 14.90 -17.78 -7.50
C TYR A 48 15.02 -18.76 -6.32
N ALA A 49 14.00 -18.87 -5.47
CA ALA A 49 14.08 -19.66 -4.25
C ALA A 49 14.16 -21.16 -4.52
N LEU A 50 13.59 -21.65 -5.63
CA LEU A 50 13.62 -23.06 -5.99
C LEU A 50 15.04 -23.59 -6.17
N GLY A 51 15.88 -22.89 -6.95
CA GLY A 51 17.26 -23.29 -7.19
C GLY A 51 18.07 -23.34 -5.89
N VAL A 52 17.96 -22.30 -5.07
CA VAL A 52 18.70 -22.22 -3.79
C VAL A 52 18.17 -23.26 -2.79
N THR A 53 16.87 -23.52 -2.73
CA THR A 53 16.32 -24.59 -1.87
C THR A 53 16.82 -25.96 -2.32
N ALA A 54 16.80 -26.24 -3.62
CA ALA A 54 17.28 -27.50 -4.17
C ALA A 54 18.79 -27.70 -3.96
N LEU A 55 19.59 -26.64 -3.91
CA LEU A 55 21.02 -26.71 -3.63
C LEU A 55 21.32 -27.39 -2.28
N PHE A 56 20.48 -27.17 -1.29
CA PHE A 56 20.65 -27.72 0.05
C PHE A 56 19.74 -28.93 0.32
N ALA A 57 18.45 -28.84 -0.02
CA ALA A 57 17.52 -29.92 0.19
C ALA A 57 17.62 -31.04 -0.86
N MET A 58 18.37 -30.81 -1.93
CA MET A 58 18.57 -31.77 -3.04
C MET A 58 17.25 -32.36 -3.55
N GLY A 59 17.15 -33.66 -3.78
CA GLY A 59 15.94 -34.34 -4.18
C GLY A 59 14.78 -34.23 -3.20
N ALA A 60 15.04 -33.92 -1.94
CA ALA A 60 14.04 -33.66 -0.89
C ALA A 60 13.51 -32.21 -0.89
N ALA A 61 13.83 -31.39 -1.89
CA ALA A 61 13.31 -30.02 -2.02
C ALA A 61 11.75 -29.94 -1.94
N PRO A 62 10.95 -30.89 -2.48
CA PRO A 62 9.52 -30.88 -2.28
C PRO A 62 9.10 -30.95 -0.81
N LEU A 63 9.80 -31.73 0.01
CA LEU A 63 9.53 -31.82 1.44
C LEU A 63 9.93 -30.52 2.17
N ALA A 64 11.04 -29.88 1.77
CA ALA A 64 11.47 -28.61 2.32
C ALA A 64 10.47 -27.48 2.01
N ILE A 65 10.00 -27.38 0.75
CA ILE A 65 8.96 -26.43 0.32
C ILE A 65 7.63 -26.71 1.05
N ALA A 66 7.24 -27.97 1.23
CA ALA A 66 6.04 -28.33 1.98
C ALA A 66 6.12 -27.90 3.45
N ALA A 67 7.24 -28.18 4.12
CA ALA A 67 7.47 -27.77 5.51
C ALA A 67 7.42 -26.24 5.67
N ALA A 68 8.12 -25.50 4.81
CA ALA A 68 8.06 -24.05 4.77
C ALA A 68 6.63 -23.53 4.46
N GLY A 69 5.89 -24.22 3.58
CA GLY A 69 4.50 -23.91 3.25
C GLY A 69 3.57 -24.00 4.46
N VAL A 70 3.76 -24.99 5.35
CA VAL A 70 2.99 -25.09 6.60
C VAL A 70 3.25 -23.87 7.49
N LEU A 71 4.49 -23.42 7.62
CA LEU A 71 4.86 -22.23 8.40
C LEU A 71 4.28 -20.96 7.77
N PHE A 72 4.26 -20.90 6.44
CA PHE A 72 3.62 -19.81 5.69
C PHE A 72 2.12 -19.73 6.00
N VAL A 73 1.41 -20.86 6.08
CA VAL A 73 -0.02 -20.87 6.46
C VAL A 73 -0.21 -20.19 7.82
N PHE A 74 0.59 -20.51 8.82
CA PHE A 74 0.49 -19.87 10.15
C PHE A 74 0.75 -18.36 10.07
N THR A 75 1.73 -17.96 9.26
CA THR A 75 2.09 -16.54 9.06
C THR A 75 0.96 -15.79 8.37
N VAL A 76 0.43 -16.29 7.26
CA VAL A 76 -0.69 -15.66 6.54
C VAL A 76 -1.92 -15.50 7.42
N LEU A 77 -2.27 -16.53 8.19
CA LEU A 77 -3.40 -16.48 9.10
C LEU A 77 -3.20 -15.38 10.14
N THR A 78 -2.01 -15.29 10.74
CA THR A 78 -1.67 -14.25 11.72
C THR A 78 -1.78 -12.84 11.12
N TYR A 79 -1.20 -12.60 9.94
CA TYR A 79 -1.32 -11.31 9.25
C TYR A 79 -2.74 -10.99 8.85
N ALA A 80 -3.54 -11.99 8.46
CA ALA A 80 -4.95 -11.81 8.09
C ALA A 80 -5.78 -11.30 9.27
N GLU A 81 -5.60 -11.86 10.47
CA GLU A 81 -6.30 -11.36 11.67
C GLU A 81 -5.81 -9.96 12.07
N LEU A 82 -4.49 -9.75 12.11
CA LEU A 82 -3.91 -8.47 12.49
C LEU A 82 -4.31 -7.35 11.54
N SER A 83 -4.16 -7.56 10.23
CA SER A 83 -4.49 -6.55 9.22
C SER A 83 -5.98 -6.27 9.09
N ALA A 84 -6.84 -7.25 9.43
CA ALA A 84 -8.29 -7.05 9.48
C ALA A 84 -8.71 -6.23 10.71
N ALA A 85 -8.07 -6.47 11.86
CA ALA A 85 -8.35 -5.77 13.11
C ALA A 85 -7.70 -4.38 13.19
N LEU A 86 -6.52 -4.23 12.58
CA LEU A 86 -5.71 -3.01 12.58
C LEU A 86 -5.34 -2.62 11.15
N PRO A 87 -6.30 -2.08 10.37
CA PRO A 87 -6.06 -1.71 8.98
C PRO A 87 -5.30 -0.38 8.87
N GLU A 88 -3.99 -0.43 9.11
CA GLU A 88 -3.09 0.72 9.04
C GLU A 88 -1.76 0.38 8.38
N ALA A 89 -1.09 1.40 7.82
CA ALA A 89 0.23 1.23 7.25
C ALA A 89 1.27 0.97 8.36
N GLY A 90 2.30 0.16 8.06
CA GLY A 90 3.38 -0.16 9.00
C GLY A 90 3.56 -1.65 9.26
N GLY A 91 2.58 -2.50 8.91
CA GLY A 91 2.69 -3.95 9.02
C GLY A 91 3.15 -4.41 10.41
N SER A 92 4.19 -5.26 10.49
CA SER A 92 4.74 -5.78 11.76
C SER A 92 5.15 -4.68 12.75
N SER A 93 5.61 -3.51 12.27
CA SER A 93 5.95 -2.37 13.14
C SER A 93 4.71 -1.83 13.86
N ALA A 94 3.61 -1.58 13.12
CA ALA A 94 2.36 -1.11 13.69
C ALA A 94 1.77 -2.14 14.67
N PHE A 95 1.79 -3.42 14.32
CA PHE A 95 1.32 -4.51 15.18
C PHE A 95 2.11 -4.60 16.48
N ALA A 96 3.45 -4.55 16.42
CA ALA A 96 4.31 -4.59 17.59
C ALA A 96 4.11 -3.35 18.49
N ARG A 97 3.93 -2.16 17.87
CA ARG A 97 3.64 -0.93 18.60
C ARG A 97 2.36 -1.04 19.42
N ARG A 98 1.29 -1.55 18.82
CA ARG A 98 0.00 -1.77 19.50
C ARG A 98 0.09 -2.85 20.56
N ALA A 99 0.71 -3.98 20.23
CA ALA A 99 0.80 -5.15 21.11
C ALA A 99 1.58 -4.84 22.40
N PHE A 100 2.71 -4.16 22.28
CA PHE A 100 3.65 -3.98 23.40
C PHE A 100 3.66 -2.58 23.99
N ASN A 101 2.97 -1.62 23.36
CA ASN A 101 3.01 -0.20 23.72
C ASN A 101 4.45 0.32 23.84
N SER A 102 5.30 -0.10 22.92
CA SER A 102 6.73 0.17 22.91
C SER A 102 7.21 0.55 21.52
N ASP A 103 7.76 1.77 21.39
CA ASP A 103 8.37 2.21 20.14
C ASP A 103 9.67 1.46 19.84
N ALA A 104 10.40 0.98 20.87
CA ALA A 104 11.61 0.19 20.68
C ALA A 104 11.33 -1.19 20.04
N LEU A 105 10.32 -1.92 20.55
CA LEU A 105 9.91 -3.20 19.94
C LEU A 105 9.28 -3.00 18.56
N SER A 106 8.51 -1.94 18.40
CA SER A 106 7.99 -1.50 17.09
C SER A 106 9.12 -1.21 16.10
N PHE A 107 10.17 -0.52 16.56
CA PHE A 107 11.35 -0.25 15.75
C PHE A 107 12.06 -1.56 15.33
N VAL A 108 12.29 -2.47 16.26
CA VAL A 108 12.92 -3.78 15.95
C VAL A 108 12.12 -4.52 14.88
N ALA A 109 10.79 -4.60 15.03
CA ALA A 109 9.92 -5.25 14.05
C ALA A 109 9.95 -4.54 12.69
N GLY A 110 9.89 -3.20 12.68
CA GLY A 110 9.96 -2.41 11.46
C GLY A 110 11.33 -2.46 10.78
N TRP A 111 12.41 -2.46 11.56
CA TRP A 111 13.76 -2.50 11.03
C TRP A 111 14.13 -3.89 10.45
N ALA A 112 13.61 -4.96 11.06
CA ALA A 112 13.69 -6.32 10.50
C ALA A 112 12.89 -6.43 9.19
N LEU A 113 11.66 -5.91 9.16
CA LEU A 113 10.83 -5.85 7.95
C LEU A 113 11.44 -4.94 6.86
N LEU A 114 12.17 -3.89 7.25
CA LEU A 114 12.87 -3.04 6.29
C LEU A 114 14.04 -3.78 5.64
N LEU A 115 14.76 -4.63 6.39
CA LEU A 115 15.77 -5.51 5.82
C LEU A 115 15.16 -6.47 4.79
N ASP A 116 14.00 -7.04 5.11
CA ASP A 116 13.24 -7.89 4.20
C ASP A 116 12.95 -7.17 2.87
N TYR A 117 12.41 -5.94 2.88
CA TYR A 117 12.19 -5.16 1.65
C TYR A 117 13.47 -4.80 0.90
N VAL A 118 14.53 -4.42 1.62
CA VAL A 118 15.82 -4.08 0.99
C VAL A 118 16.41 -5.29 0.28
N VAL A 119 16.29 -6.47 0.89
CA VAL A 119 16.75 -7.71 0.26
C VAL A 119 15.80 -8.18 -0.84
N THR A 120 14.48 -7.95 -0.73
CA THR A 120 13.53 -8.18 -1.83
C THR A 120 13.93 -7.39 -3.08
N ILE A 121 14.28 -6.10 -2.93
CA ILE A 121 14.80 -5.28 -4.04
C ILE A 121 16.05 -5.93 -4.62
N ALA A 122 17.02 -6.30 -3.74
CA ALA A 122 18.30 -6.83 -4.14
C ALA A 122 18.16 -8.17 -4.86
N ILE A 123 17.49 -9.16 -4.25
CA ILE A 123 17.39 -10.52 -4.77
C ILE A 123 16.58 -10.59 -6.07
N SER A 124 15.46 -9.84 -6.13
CA SER A 124 14.63 -9.79 -7.33
C SER A 124 15.38 -9.13 -8.49
N ALA A 125 16.05 -7.99 -8.24
CA ALA A 125 16.84 -7.32 -9.27
C ALA A 125 18.08 -8.14 -9.69
N TYR A 126 18.71 -8.86 -8.76
CA TYR A 126 19.82 -9.76 -9.02
C TYR A 126 19.41 -10.92 -9.93
N THR A 127 18.19 -11.42 -9.80
CA THR A 127 17.71 -12.58 -10.57
C THR A 127 17.19 -12.22 -11.97
N VAL A 128 16.92 -10.95 -12.29
CA VAL A 128 16.46 -10.52 -13.62
C VAL A 128 17.50 -10.79 -14.73
N PRO A 129 18.79 -10.44 -14.58
CA PRO A 129 19.81 -10.66 -15.62
C PRO A 129 19.99 -12.13 -16.05
N PRO A 130 20.00 -13.15 -15.17
CA PRO A 130 20.05 -14.57 -15.57
C PRO A 130 18.92 -14.95 -16.54
N TYR A 131 17.66 -14.54 -16.26
CA TYR A 131 16.54 -14.78 -17.16
C TYR A 131 16.74 -14.08 -18.51
N LEU A 132 17.11 -12.80 -18.53
CA LEU A 132 17.36 -12.06 -19.76
C LEU A 132 18.65 -12.53 -20.48
N GLY A 133 19.52 -13.23 -19.78
CA GLY A 133 20.73 -13.86 -20.32
C GLY A 133 20.44 -14.92 -21.40
N TYR A 134 19.18 -15.37 -21.51
CA TYR A 134 18.72 -16.16 -22.65
C TYR A 134 18.87 -15.40 -23.98
N PHE A 135 18.58 -14.10 -23.98
CA PHE A 135 18.67 -13.23 -25.17
C PHE A 135 19.99 -12.50 -25.29
N LEU A 136 20.58 -12.11 -24.17
CA LEU A 136 21.77 -11.29 -24.07
C LEU A 136 22.82 -11.97 -23.18
N PRO A 137 23.69 -12.83 -23.74
CA PRO A 137 24.68 -13.59 -22.95
C PRO A 137 25.60 -12.72 -22.08
N VAL A 138 25.84 -11.45 -22.46
CA VAL A 138 26.61 -10.49 -21.66
C VAL A 138 26.08 -10.31 -20.25
N LEU A 139 24.76 -10.48 -20.05
CA LEU A 139 24.10 -10.36 -18.74
C LEU A 139 24.45 -11.51 -17.77
N ARG A 140 25.01 -12.61 -18.28
CA ARG A 140 25.53 -13.71 -17.47
C ARG A 140 26.97 -13.49 -17.02
N THR A 141 27.67 -12.46 -17.56
CA THR A 141 28.99 -12.09 -17.06
C THR A 141 28.90 -11.37 -15.72
N PRO A 142 29.86 -11.52 -14.79
CA PRO A 142 29.80 -10.88 -13.47
C PRO A 142 29.57 -9.36 -13.53
N VAL A 143 30.22 -8.67 -14.48
CA VAL A 143 30.09 -7.23 -14.67
C VAL A 143 28.74 -6.87 -15.26
N GLY A 144 28.32 -7.58 -16.31
CA GLY A 144 27.01 -7.35 -16.96
C GLY A 144 25.86 -7.62 -16.00
N HIS A 145 25.94 -8.69 -15.22
CA HIS A 145 24.95 -9.05 -14.20
C HIS A 145 24.79 -7.95 -13.15
N PHE A 146 25.91 -7.53 -12.52
CA PHE A 146 25.87 -6.46 -11.52
C PHE A 146 25.37 -5.13 -12.10
N ALA A 147 25.90 -4.74 -13.27
CA ALA A 147 25.53 -3.48 -13.92
C ALA A 147 24.03 -3.44 -14.27
N ALA A 148 23.48 -4.53 -14.83
CA ALA A 148 22.06 -4.61 -15.15
C ALA A 148 21.17 -4.58 -13.91
N SER A 149 21.54 -5.30 -12.85
CA SER A 149 20.82 -5.28 -11.56
C SER A 149 20.81 -3.88 -10.94
N ALA A 150 21.97 -3.21 -10.91
CA ALA A 150 22.09 -1.86 -10.38
C ALA A 150 21.31 -0.83 -11.21
N LEU A 151 21.35 -0.93 -12.54
CA LEU A 151 20.61 -0.08 -13.45
C LEU A 151 19.08 -0.26 -13.27
N LEU A 152 18.64 -1.51 -13.11
CA LEU A 152 17.24 -1.81 -12.83
C LEU A 152 16.77 -1.13 -11.54
N ILE A 153 17.53 -1.30 -10.44
CA ILE A 153 17.21 -0.66 -9.15
C ILE A 153 17.18 0.86 -9.30
N ALA A 154 18.17 1.46 -9.96
CA ALA A 154 18.23 2.89 -10.19
C ALA A 154 17.02 3.41 -11.00
N SER A 155 16.62 2.67 -12.05
CA SER A 155 15.47 2.99 -12.88
C SER A 155 14.16 2.93 -12.08
N LEU A 156 13.95 1.86 -11.31
CA LEU A 156 12.78 1.73 -10.45
C LEU A 156 12.73 2.82 -9.37
N THR A 157 13.88 3.17 -8.80
CA THR A 157 13.98 4.25 -7.82
C THR A 157 13.59 5.58 -8.44
N ALA A 158 14.11 5.91 -9.63
CA ALA A 158 13.77 7.14 -10.34
C ALA A 158 12.26 7.21 -10.68
N LEU A 159 11.67 6.12 -11.16
CA LEU A 159 10.23 6.04 -11.45
C LEU A 159 9.38 6.28 -10.20
N ASN A 160 9.78 5.72 -9.05
CA ASN A 160 9.07 5.92 -7.79
C ASN A 160 9.27 7.33 -7.21
N ILE A 161 10.42 7.98 -7.42
CA ILE A 161 10.63 9.39 -7.04
C ILE A 161 9.71 10.30 -7.85
N ILE A 162 9.60 10.08 -9.16
CA ILE A 162 8.70 10.83 -10.04
C ILE A 162 7.23 10.58 -9.68
N GLY A 163 6.95 9.49 -8.97
CA GLY A 163 5.60 9.16 -8.50
C GLY A 163 4.74 8.52 -9.59
N ILE A 164 5.35 7.82 -10.54
CA ILE A 164 4.61 7.05 -11.54
C ILE A 164 3.84 5.94 -10.82
N LYS A 165 2.53 6.02 -10.90
CA LYS A 165 1.65 5.03 -10.26
C LYS A 165 1.84 3.68 -10.93
N GLN A 166 2.19 2.68 -10.13
CA GLN A 166 2.19 1.30 -10.60
C GLN A 166 0.76 0.92 -11.01
N SER A 167 0.62 0.43 -12.23
CA SER A 167 -0.68 -0.04 -12.72
C SER A 167 -1.03 -1.36 -12.03
N THR A 168 -1.99 -1.32 -11.10
CA THR A 168 -2.56 -2.54 -10.50
C THR A 168 -3.11 -3.50 -11.58
N ALA A 169 -3.60 -2.95 -12.69
CA ALA A 169 -4.05 -3.73 -13.84
C ALA A 169 -2.90 -4.49 -14.49
N LEU A 170 -1.74 -3.86 -14.69
CA LEU A 170 -0.56 -4.53 -15.24
C LEU A 170 -0.07 -5.64 -14.29
N SER A 171 0.00 -5.38 -13.00
CA SER A 171 0.38 -6.40 -12.01
C SER A 171 -0.60 -7.58 -12.01
N LEU A 172 -1.91 -7.31 -12.14
CA LEU A 172 -2.92 -8.36 -12.23
C LEU A 172 -2.79 -9.18 -13.53
N VAL A 173 -2.56 -8.53 -14.66
CA VAL A 173 -2.35 -9.20 -15.97
C VAL A 173 -1.12 -10.09 -15.89
N LEU A 174 0.01 -9.60 -15.38
CA LEU A 174 1.23 -10.40 -15.25
C LEU A 174 1.08 -11.54 -14.23
N ALA A 175 0.36 -11.33 -13.13
CA ALA A 175 0.02 -12.40 -12.18
C ALA A 175 -0.82 -13.50 -12.84
N ILE A 176 -1.81 -13.15 -13.67
CA ILE A 176 -2.64 -14.11 -14.40
C ILE A 176 -1.80 -14.88 -15.43
N PHE A 177 -1.00 -14.19 -16.25
CA PHE A 177 -0.11 -14.84 -17.21
C PHE A 177 0.93 -15.72 -16.51
N GLY A 178 1.48 -15.29 -15.39
CA GLY A 178 2.38 -16.07 -14.54
C GLY A 178 1.72 -17.36 -14.06
N ASN A 179 0.51 -17.25 -13.50
CA ASN A 179 -0.25 -18.43 -13.04
C ASN A 179 -0.58 -19.40 -14.17
N ILE A 180 -1.05 -18.90 -15.31
CA ILE A 180 -1.37 -19.74 -16.48
C ILE A 180 -0.10 -20.45 -16.96
N THR A 181 1.01 -19.74 -17.06
CA THR A 181 2.29 -20.30 -17.51
C THR A 181 2.82 -21.35 -16.53
N GLN A 182 2.79 -21.06 -15.22
CA GLN A 182 3.20 -22.03 -14.20
C GLN A 182 2.28 -23.26 -14.19
N LEU A 183 0.96 -23.07 -14.32
CA LEU A 183 0.01 -24.17 -14.41
C LEU A 183 0.26 -25.03 -15.66
N ALA A 184 0.53 -24.39 -16.80
CA ALA A 184 0.90 -25.12 -18.02
C ALA A 184 2.19 -25.93 -17.82
N LEU A 185 3.24 -25.34 -17.20
CA LEU A 185 4.47 -26.07 -16.86
C LEU A 185 4.20 -27.24 -15.93
N ILE A 186 3.33 -27.07 -14.92
CA ILE A 186 2.94 -28.14 -14.00
C ILE A 186 2.26 -29.26 -14.77
N VAL A 187 1.21 -28.95 -15.54
CA VAL A 187 0.42 -29.98 -16.27
C VAL A 187 1.29 -30.73 -17.29
N ILE A 188 2.03 -29.99 -18.13
CA ILE A 188 2.90 -30.61 -19.15
C ILE A 188 4.02 -31.40 -18.46
N GLY A 189 4.64 -30.83 -17.41
CA GLY A 189 5.72 -31.46 -16.68
C GLY A 189 5.30 -32.72 -15.92
N PHE A 190 4.09 -32.74 -15.34
CA PHE A 190 3.56 -33.96 -14.72
C PHE A 190 3.39 -35.08 -15.75
N VAL A 191 2.89 -34.78 -16.93
CA VAL A 191 2.73 -35.78 -18.01
C VAL A 191 4.06 -36.24 -18.57
N ALA A 192 5.02 -35.31 -18.72
CA ALA A 192 6.29 -35.56 -19.39
C ALA A 192 7.35 -36.23 -18.51
N PHE A 193 7.42 -35.86 -17.22
CA PHE A 193 8.58 -36.17 -16.37
C PHE A 193 8.25 -36.93 -15.09
N VAL A 194 7.04 -36.76 -14.52
CA VAL A 194 6.75 -37.28 -13.19
C VAL A 194 6.59 -38.78 -13.19
N ASN A 195 7.57 -39.45 -12.58
CA ASN A 195 7.55 -40.84 -12.21
C ASN A 195 7.58 -40.92 -10.69
N LEU A 196 6.45 -41.24 -10.05
CA LEU A 196 6.32 -41.20 -8.59
C LEU A 196 7.33 -42.10 -7.84
N PRO A 197 7.57 -43.37 -8.26
CA PRO A 197 8.59 -44.20 -7.62
C PRO A 197 10.00 -43.55 -7.69
N ALA A 198 10.40 -43.03 -8.86
CA ALA A 198 11.68 -42.39 -9.06
C ALA A 198 11.79 -41.09 -8.24
N LEU A 199 10.71 -40.31 -8.15
CA LEU A 199 10.66 -39.09 -7.36
C LEU A 199 10.78 -39.39 -5.86
N ILE A 200 10.04 -40.38 -5.35
CA ILE A 200 10.07 -40.76 -3.94
C ILE A 200 11.45 -41.29 -3.53
N SER A 201 12.12 -42.01 -4.44
CA SER A 201 13.49 -42.48 -4.15
C SER A 201 14.50 -41.36 -3.95
N GLN A 202 14.22 -40.14 -4.43
CA GLN A 202 15.07 -38.98 -4.21
C GLN A 202 14.87 -38.33 -2.83
N PHE A 203 13.80 -38.71 -2.08
CA PHE A 203 13.54 -38.17 -0.74
C PHE A 203 14.40 -38.83 0.36
N ALA A 204 15.64 -39.15 0.05
CA ALA A 204 16.57 -39.88 0.92
C ALA A 204 17.19 -38.95 2.01
N VAL A 205 16.34 -38.30 2.82
CA VAL A 205 16.80 -37.45 3.93
C VAL A 205 17.59 -38.27 4.94
N GLY A 206 18.77 -37.76 5.31
CA GLY A 206 19.71 -38.44 6.19
C GLY A 206 20.91 -39.03 5.44
N ALA A 207 20.75 -39.30 4.12
CA ALA A 207 21.86 -39.66 3.23
C ALA A 207 22.21 -38.50 2.29
N HIS A 208 21.33 -38.23 1.30
CA HIS A 208 21.46 -37.10 0.35
C HIS A 208 20.08 -36.44 0.14
N PRO A 209 19.76 -35.32 0.83
CA PRO A 209 20.57 -34.52 1.73
C PRO A 209 20.80 -35.15 3.12
N THR A 210 21.88 -34.75 3.78
CA THR A 210 22.02 -34.98 5.24
C THR A 210 20.97 -34.20 6.02
N TRP A 211 20.68 -34.59 7.26
CA TRP A 211 19.73 -33.87 8.11
C TRP A 211 20.08 -32.38 8.28
N GLY A 212 21.36 -32.04 8.41
CA GLY A 212 21.81 -30.64 8.49
C GLY A 212 21.51 -29.85 7.21
N GLN A 213 21.79 -30.45 6.04
CA GLN A 213 21.48 -29.83 4.73
C GLN A 213 19.99 -29.71 4.52
N PHE A 214 19.20 -30.71 4.91
CA PHE A 214 17.74 -30.64 4.79
C PHE A 214 17.14 -29.53 5.66
N ILE A 215 17.56 -29.43 6.94
CA ILE A 215 17.12 -28.35 7.83
C ILE A 215 17.53 -26.99 7.27
N TYR A 216 18.76 -26.86 6.77
CA TYR A 216 19.20 -25.63 6.08
C TYR A 216 18.30 -25.34 4.86
N GLY A 217 18.01 -26.36 4.05
CA GLY A 217 17.13 -26.25 2.90
C GLY A 217 15.70 -25.79 3.27
N VAL A 218 15.16 -26.28 4.39
CA VAL A 218 13.85 -25.82 4.91
C VAL A 218 13.91 -24.34 5.30
N THR A 219 14.98 -23.88 5.95
CA THR A 219 15.12 -22.45 6.28
C THR A 219 15.22 -21.60 5.02
N ILE A 220 15.95 -22.03 4.00
CA ILE A 220 16.04 -21.33 2.71
C ILE A 220 14.69 -21.36 1.97
N ALA A 221 13.94 -22.46 2.05
CA ALA A 221 12.62 -22.55 1.43
C ALA A 221 11.63 -21.49 1.97
N MET A 222 11.84 -20.98 3.18
CA MET A 222 11.03 -19.86 3.71
C MET A 222 11.13 -18.58 2.88
N VAL A 223 12.25 -18.37 2.17
CA VAL A 223 12.42 -17.23 1.24
C VAL A 223 11.36 -17.25 0.13
N ALA A 224 10.94 -18.45 -0.30
CA ALA A 224 9.87 -18.58 -1.29
C ALA A 224 8.52 -18.02 -0.80
N TYR A 225 8.32 -17.94 0.49
CA TYR A 225 7.04 -17.60 1.13
C TYR A 225 7.02 -16.22 1.81
N THR A 226 7.98 -15.35 1.51
CA THR A 226 7.99 -13.95 1.93
C THR A 226 7.17 -13.08 0.95
N GLY A 227 6.70 -11.90 1.39
CA GLY A 227 5.96 -10.94 0.56
C GLY A 227 4.49 -10.74 0.97
N ILE A 228 3.92 -11.60 1.84
CA ILE A 228 2.52 -11.45 2.28
C ILE A 228 2.30 -10.16 3.10
N GLU A 229 3.33 -9.65 3.75
CA GLU A 229 3.35 -8.41 4.51
C GLU A 229 3.09 -7.18 3.64
N ALA A 230 3.36 -7.22 2.32
CA ALA A 230 3.02 -6.14 1.40
C ALA A 230 1.51 -5.84 1.37
N ILE A 231 0.66 -6.87 1.52
CA ILE A 231 -0.79 -6.70 1.67
C ILE A 231 -1.11 -5.95 2.98
N SER A 232 -0.42 -6.29 4.06
CA SER A 232 -0.59 -5.64 5.35
C SER A 232 -0.28 -4.13 5.29
N GLN A 233 0.76 -3.74 4.56
CA GLN A 233 1.12 -2.33 4.35
C GLN A 233 0.04 -1.51 3.63
N MET A 234 -0.82 -2.16 2.86
CA MET A 234 -1.90 -1.51 2.09
C MET A 234 -3.27 -1.66 2.74
N SER A 235 -3.38 -2.32 3.88
CA SER A 235 -4.66 -2.65 4.52
C SER A 235 -5.55 -1.42 4.79
N GLY A 236 -4.95 -0.25 5.06
CA GLY A 236 -5.65 1.02 5.24
C GLY A 236 -6.35 1.56 3.98
N GLU A 237 -5.91 1.16 2.78
CA GLU A 237 -6.48 1.58 1.48
C GLU A 237 -7.56 0.62 0.97
N VAL A 238 -7.79 -0.48 1.68
CA VAL A 238 -8.69 -1.57 1.25
C VAL A 238 -10.14 -1.27 1.60
N ARG A 239 -11.05 -1.51 0.66
CA ARG A 239 -12.51 -1.49 0.91
C ARG A 239 -12.87 -2.63 1.87
N ASN A 240 -13.61 -2.33 2.94
CA ASN A 240 -14.02 -3.32 3.93
C ASN A 240 -12.85 -4.24 4.35
N PRO A 241 -11.80 -3.68 4.97
CA PRO A 241 -10.54 -4.41 5.23
C PRO A 241 -10.77 -5.67 6.06
N GLY A 242 -11.72 -5.67 7.00
CA GLY A 242 -12.07 -6.82 7.81
C GLY A 242 -12.53 -8.06 7.02
N LYS A 243 -13.02 -7.87 5.79
CA LYS A 243 -13.45 -8.98 4.90
C LYS A 243 -12.49 -9.20 3.74
N ASN A 244 -12.06 -8.12 3.09
CA ASN A 244 -11.34 -8.21 1.82
C ASN A 244 -9.85 -8.53 2.01
N VAL A 245 -9.21 -8.06 3.10
CA VAL A 245 -7.81 -8.37 3.38
C VAL A 245 -7.62 -9.88 3.66
N PRO A 246 -8.38 -10.51 4.59
CA PRO A 246 -8.27 -11.96 4.79
C PRO A 246 -8.55 -12.77 3.53
N ARG A 247 -9.58 -12.39 2.75
CA ARG A 247 -9.90 -13.10 1.49
C ARG A 247 -8.77 -13.03 0.47
N GLY A 248 -8.17 -11.85 0.30
CA GLY A 248 -7.04 -11.67 -0.61
C GLY A 248 -5.82 -12.48 -0.16
N MET A 249 -5.47 -12.42 1.13
CA MET A 249 -4.36 -13.18 1.70
C MET A 249 -4.55 -14.69 1.58
N LEU A 250 -5.74 -15.21 1.92
CA LEU A 250 -6.05 -16.64 1.81
C LEU A 250 -6.05 -17.13 0.36
N LEU A 251 -6.53 -16.32 -0.58
CA LEU A 251 -6.49 -16.65 -2.00
C LEU A 251 -5.04 -16.70 -2.50
N THR A 252 -4.22 -15.72 -2.15
CA THR A 252 -2.78 -15.71 -2.47
C THR A 252 -2.09 -16.95 -1.89
N MET A 253 -2.33 -17.24 -0.62
CA MET A 253 -1.77 -18.41 0.07
C MET A 253 -2.11 -19.71 -0.66
N ALA A 254 -3.39 -19.94 -0.95
CA ALA A 254 -3.84 -21.18 -1.62
C ALA A 254 -3.21 -21.33 -3.01
N THR A 255 -3.17 -20.24 -3.79
CA THR A 255 -2.56 -20.26 -5.12
C THR A 255 -1.06 -20.55 -5.03
N VAL A 256 -0.33 -19.86 -4.14
CA VAL A 256 1.13 -20.03 -3.98
C VAL A 256 1.47 -21.44 -3.53
N LEU A 257 0.79 -21.99 -2.51
CA LEU A 257 1.03 -23.36 -2.05
C LEU A 257 0.83 -24.38 -3.16
N PHE A 258 -0.27 -24.27 -3.93
CA PHE A 258 -0.54 -25.17 -5.04
C PHE A 258 0.53 -25.07 -6.13
N MET A 259 0.85 -23.84 -6.59
CA MET A 259 1.81 -23.62 -7.66
C MET A 259 3.22 -24.06 -7.27
N TYR A 260 3.66 -23.74 -6.05
CA TYR A 260 5.00 -24.09 -5.59
C TYR A 260 5.19 -25.60 -5.46
N MET A 261 4.21 -26.29 -4.88
CA MET A 261 4.26 -27.74 -4.79
C MET A 261 4.30 -28.39 -6.19
N GLY A 262 3.46 -27.94 -7.12
CA GLY A 262 3.45 -28.45 -8.49
C GLY A 262 4.78 -28.21 -9.20
N ILE A 263 5.30 -27.00 -9.14
CA ILE A 263 6.57 -26.63 -9.79
C ILE A 263 7.76 -27.41 -9.22
N VAL A 264 7.87 -27.57 -7.90
CA VAL A 264 9.01 -28.29 -7.31
C VAL A 264 8.98 -29.77 -7.64
N PHE A 265 7.80 -30.41 -7.70
CA PHE A 265 7.68 -31.79 -8.15
C PHE A 265 8.16 -31.97 -9.60
N VAL A 266 7.72 -31.08 -10.48
CA VAL A 266 8.14 -31.09 -11.89
C VAL A 266 9.65 -30.84 -12.00
N ALA A 267 10.19 -29.87 -11.26
CA ALA A 267 11.61 -29.52 -11.30
C ALA A 267 12.53 -30.69 -10.93
N ILE A 268 12.24 -31.36 -9.81
CA ILE A 268 13.04 -32.51 -9.35
C ILE A 268 12.85 -33.72 -10.28
N SER A 269 11.69 -33.85 -10.91
CA SER A 269 11.47 -34.94 -11.89
C SER A 269 12.15 -34.68 -13.23
N ALA A 270 12.19 -33.41 -13.70
CA ALA A 270 12.83 -33.03 -14.96
C ALA A 270 14.35 -32.96 -14.85
N MET A 271 14.86 -32.58 -13.68
CA MET A 271 16.30 -32.42 -13.39
C MET A 271 16.64 -33.19 -12.09
N PRO A 272 16.69 -34.54 -12.16
CA PRO A 272 16.94 -35.36 -10.98
C PRO A 272 18.35 -35.17 -10.42
N PHE A 273 18.50 -35.42 -9.13
CA PHE A 273 19.78 -35.43 -8.45
C PHE A 273 20.49 -36.79 -8.64
N GLY A 274 21.78 -36.74 -8.86
CA GLY A 274 22.60 -37.92 -9.00
C GLY A 274 24.07 -37.63 -8.66
N PRO A 275 24.91 -38.68 -8.49
CA PRO A 275 26.34 -38.52 -8.28
C PRO A 275 26.98 -37.95 -9.56
N GLY A 276 27.67 -36.79 -9.40
CA GLY A 276 28.49 -36.23 -10.46
C GLY A 276 29.80 -37.00 -10.69
N ALA A 277 30.61 -36.59 -11.68
CA ALA A 277 31.88 -37.22 -12.01
C ALA A 277 32.90 -37.16 -10.86
N ASP A 278 32.75 -36.20 -9.97
CA ASP A 278 33.54 -35.97 -8.75
C ASP A 278 32.93 -36.65 -7.50
N GLY A 279 31.85 -37.43 -7.65
CA GLY A 279 31.13 -38.07 -6.54
C GLY A 279 30.24 -37.13 -5.75
N VAL A 280 30.20 -35.84 -6.09
CA VAL A 280 29.28 -34.86 -5.44
C VAL A 280 27.91 -34.98 -6.05
N TRP A 281 26.89 -35.06 -5.19
CA TRP A 281 25.49 -35.09 -5.63
C TRP A 281 25.08 -33.72 -6.17
N ALA A 282 24.69 -33.69 -7.43
CA ALA A 282 24.32 -32.47 -8.14
C ALA A 282 23.14 -32.72 -9.10
N SER A 283 22.55 -31.63 -9.57
CA SER A 283 21.52 -31.60 -10.60
C SER A 283 21.77 -30.40 -11.51
N GLU A 284 21.29 -30.42 -12.74
CA GLU A 284 21.30 -29.24 -13.61
C GLU A 284 20.56 -28.05 -12.98
N LEU A 285 19.56 -28.34 -12.14
CA LEU A 285 18.83 -27.33 -11.36
C LEU A 285 19.75 -26.52 -10.42
N THR A 286 20.84 -27.12 -9.92
CA THR A 286 21.75 -26.48 -8.95
C THR A 286 23.08 -26.06 -9.55
N THR A 287 23.38 -26.46 -10.78
CA THR A 287 24.59 -26.10 -11.50
C THR A 287 24.34 -25.08 -12.58
N THR A 288 23.54 -25.44 -13.59
CA THR A 288 23.27 -24.61 -14.77
C THR A 288 22.15 -23.59 -14.54
N TYR A 289 21.09 -24.01 -13.82
CA TYR A 289 19.85 -23.23 -13.66
C TYR A 289 19.60 -22.78 -12.21
N LEU A 290 20.66 -22.59 -11.42
CA LEU A 290 20.54 -22.17 -10.02
C LEU A 290 19.81 -20.82 -9.87
N GLU A 291 20.08 -19.88 -10.77
CA GLU A 291 19.57 -18.51 -10.72
C GLU A 291 18.33 -18.29 -11.62
N ASP A 292 18.05 -19.23 -12.53
CA ASP A 292 16.87 -19.21 -13.44
C ASP A 292 16.13 -20.56 -13.51
N PRO A 293 15.76 -21.15 -12.35
CA PRO A 293 15.25 -22.53 -12.25
C PRO A 293 13.99 -22.79 -13.07
N ILE A 294 13.08 -21.82 -13.20
CA ILE A 294 11.86 -21.98 -13.98
C ILE A 294 12.15 -22.01 -15.50
N ALA A 295 13.15 -21.23 -15.93
CA ALA A 295 13.64 -21.31 -17.32
C ALA A 295 14.29 -22.67 -17.61
N GLY A 296 15.01 -23.24 -16.61
CA GLY A 296 15.56 -24.59 -16.67
C GLY A 296 14.49 -25.65 -16.88
N ILE A 297 13.41 -25.62 -16.09
CA ILE A 297 12.27 -26.55 -16.28
C ILE A 297 11.70 -26.43 -17.69
N ALA A 298 11.51 -25.22 -18.18
CA ALA A 298 10.98 -24.99 -19.51
C ALA A 298 11.92 -25.52 -20.62
N ALA A 299 13.23 -25.36 -20.46
CA ALA A 299 14.22 -25.85 -21.42
C ALA A 299 14.22 -27.37 -21.55
N GLN A 300 13.89 -28.10 -20.47
CA GLN A 300 13.79 -29.57 -20.46
C GLN A 300 12.48 -30.07 -21.09
N MET A 301 11.48 -29.19 -21.34
CA MET A 301 10.18 -29.63 -21.88
C MET A 301 10.31 -30.19 -23.30
N PRO A 302 9.87 -31.44 -23.54
CA PRO A 302 9.88 -32.02 -24.86
C PRO A 302 8.98 -31.20 -25.80
N VAL A 303 9.40 -31.03 -27.06
CA VAL A 303 8.68 -30.34 -28.15
C VAL A 303 8.47 -28.83 -27.92
N PHE A 304 8.02 -28.43 -26.74
CA PHE A 304 7.62 -27.05 -26.44
C PHE A 304 8.75 -26.21 -25.84
N GLY A 305 9.86 -26.81 -25.38
CA GLY A 305 10.93 -26.13 -24.64
C GLY A 305 11.51 -24.92 -25.37
N LYS A 306 11.75 -25.05 -26.68
CA LYS A 306 12.28 -23.95 -27.52
C LYS A 306 11.38 -22.70 -27.59
N TYR A 307 10.07 -22.85 -27.33
CA TYR A 307 9.12 -21.73 -27.31
C TYR A 307 8.83 -21.25 -25.87
N LEU A 308 8.78 -22.18 -24.92
CA LEU A 308 8.50 -21.87 -23.53
C LEU A 308 9.68 -21.18 -22.84
N ALA A 309 10.92 -21.58 -23.12
CA ALA A 309 12.10 -21.00 -22.48
C ALA A 309 12.22 -19.47 -22.73
N PRO A 310 12.16 -18.95 -23.98
CA PRO A 310 12.19 -17.50 -24.20
C PRO A 310 10.99 -16.78 -23.62
N TRP A 311 9.78 -17.39 -23.65
CA TRP A 311 8.59 -16.83 -23.02
C TRP A 311 8.78 -16.67 -21.51
N ILE A 312 9.28 -17.72 -20.83
CA ILE A 312 9.54 -17.72 -19.39
C ILE A 312 10.67 -16.75 -19.03
N ALA A 313 11.69 -16.63 -19.87
CA ALA A 313 12.74 -15.65 -19.67
C ALA A 313 12.20 -14.22 -19.59
N LEU A 314 11.33 -13.82 -20.53
CA LEU A 314 10.66 -12.51 -20.51
C LEU A 314 9.68 -12.36 -19.35
N LEU A 315 8.83 -13.37 -19.15
CA LEU A 315 7.81 -13.32 -18.09
C LEU A 315 8.45 -13.29 -16.70
N GLY A 316 9.48 -14.12 -16.47
CA GLY A 316 10.24 -14.15 -15.22
C GLY A 316 10.91 -12.82 -14.93
N ALA A 317 11.61 -12.24 -15.92
CA ALA A 317 12.20 -10.91 -15.81
C ALA A 317 11.17 -9.83 -15.48
N ALA A 318 9.99 -9.86 -16.12
CA ALA A 318 8.91 -8.90 -15.86
C ALA A 318 8.34 -9.06 -14.43
N ILE A 319 8.05 -10.30 -14.00
CA ILE A 319 7.51 -10.58 -12.66
C ILE A 319 8.52 -10.17 -11.58
N LEU A 320 9.79 -10.52 -11.74
CA LEU A 320 10.86 -10.14 -10.80
C LEU A 320 11.08 -8.61 -10.75
N THR A 321 10.93 -7.91 -11.87
CA THR A 321 10.96 -6.45 -11.91
C THR A 321 9.81 -5.83 -11.08
N ILE A 322 8.62 -6.42 -11.15
CA ILE A 322 7.47 -5.99 -10.32
C ILE A 322 7.73 -6.26 -8.85
N ALA A 323 8.32 -7.41 -8.50
CA ALA A 323 8.68 -7.73 -7.12
C ALA A 323 9.74 -6.78 -6.58
N ALA A 324 10.79 -6.47 -7.35
CA ALA A 324 11.77 -5.46 -6.97
C ALA A 324 11.12 -4.09 -6.72
N ASN A 325 10.16 -3.69 -7.58
CA ASN A 325 9.41 -2.44 -7.41
C ASN A 325 8.49 -2.47 -6.18
N ALA A 326 7.88 -3.62 -5.86
CA ALA A 326 7.09 -3.78 -4.64
C ALA A 326 7.96 -3.58 -3.38
N GLY A 327 9.19 -4.10 -3.36
CA GLY A 327 10.17 -3.83 -2.32
C GLY A 327 10.53 -2.35 -2.19
N VAL A 328 10.74 -1.62 -3.31
CA VAL A 328 11.00 -0.17 -3.32
C VAL A 328 9.82 0.60 -2.69
N ILE A 329 8.60 0.27 -3.06
CA ILE A 329 7.39 0.90 -2.50
C ILE A 329 7.23 0.53 -1.01
N GLY A 330 7.40 -0.75 -0.66
CA GLY A 330 7.28 -1.26 0.71
C GLY A 330 8.26 -0.60 1.67
N SER A 331 9.53 -0.51 1.29
CA SER A 331 10.57 0.17 2.09
C SER A 331 10.25 1.64 2.31
N SER A 332 9.77 2.33 1.28
CA SER A 332 9.38 3.74 1.34
C SER A 332 8.18 3.98 2.27
N ARG A 333 7.12 3.17 2.18
CA ARG A 333 5.94 3.27 3.03
C ARG A 333 6.25 2.96 4.49
N LEU A 334 7.04 1.90 4.72
CA LEU A 334 7.44 1.50 6.07
C LEU A 334 8.29 2.59 6.74
N THR A 335 9.29 3.13 6.04
CA THR A 335 10.15 4.19 6.59
C THR A 335 9.40 5.48 6.82
N TYR A 336 8.44 5.83 5.96
CA TYR A 336 7.55 6.95 6.20
C TYR A 336 6.72 6.74 7.47
N SER A 337 6.10 5.58 7.64
CA SER A 337 5.35 5.21 8.85
C SER A 337 6.23 5.25 10.10
N MET A 338 7.44 4.67 10.04
CA MET A 338 8.40 4.72 11.16
C MET A 338 8.84 6.15 11.48
N GLY A 339 9.04 7.00 10.47
CA GLY A 339 9.34 8.42 10.63
C GLY A 339 8.18 9.17 11.30
N ALA A 340 6.94 8.88 10.89
CA ALA A 340 5.73 9.41 11.48
C ALA A 340 5.56 9.06 12.97
N HIS A 341 6.16 7.98 13.42
CA HIS A 341 6.17 7.56 14.83
C HIS A 341 7.48 7.90 15.55
N PHE A 342 8.28 8.82 15.02
CA PHE A 342 9.57 9.23 15.59
C PHE A 342 10.57 8.08 15.83
N GLN A 343 10.45 7.01 15.05
CA GLN A 343 11.36 5.86 15.12
C GLN A 343 12.57 6.06 14.22
N LEU A 344 12.42 6.84 13.15
CA LEU A 344 13.49 7.24 12.24
C LEU A 344 13.64 8.77 12.24
N PRO A 345 14.83 9.29 11.92
CA PRO A 345 15.05 10.72 11.74
C PRO A 345 14.08 11.33 10.72
N ALA A 346 13.56 12.52 11.00
CA ALA A 346 12.51 13.19 10.23
C ALA A 346 12.87 13.42 8.74
N PHE A 347 14.15 13.37 8.36
CA PHE A 347 14.53 13.50 6.96
C PHE A 347 14.06 12.33 6.09
N PHE A 348 13.85 11.12 6.66
CA PHE A 348 13.32 9.99 5.94
C PHE A 348 11.83 10.14 5.57
N SER A 349 11.08 10.95 6.30
CA SER A 349 9.68 11.28 6.00
C SER A 349 9.52 12.54 5.14
N ARG A 350 10.62 13.23 4.77
CA ARG A 350 10.54 14.41 3.90
C ARG A 350 10.06 14.06 2.52
N LEU A 351 9.01 14.78 2.08
CA LEU A 351 8.45 14.63 0.75
C LEU A 351 9.16 15.54 -0.25
N HIS A 352 9.36 15.04 -1.47
CA HIS A 352 9.88 15.84 -2.57
C HIS A 352 8.94 17.01 -2.89
N ARG A 353 9.47 18.23 -3.10
CA ARG A 353 8.65 19.44 -3.28
C ARG A 353 7.63 19.30 -4.43
N ARG A 354 8.05 18.77 -5.58
CA ARG A 354 7.22 18.62 -6.79
C ARG A 354 6.40 17.32 -6.78
N TYR A 355 7.04 16.19 -6.50
CA TYR A 355 6.45 14.86 -6.68
C TYR A 355 5.73 14.31 -5.45
N LYS A 356 5.91 14.94 -4.27
CA LYS A 356 5.29 14.52 -2.99
C LYS A 356 5.60 13.07 -2.59
N THR A 357 6.75 12.56 -2.98
CA THR A 357 7.26 11.23 -2.66
C THR A 357 8.40 11.32 -1.64
N PRO A 358 8.60 10.32 -0.76
CA PRO A 358 9.68 10.31 0.25
C PRO A 358 11.02 9.90 -0.40
N TYR A 359 11.57 10.77 -1.22
CA TYR A 359 12.70 10.51 -2.11
C TYR A 359 13.99 10.08 -1.39
N LEU A 360 14.25 10.60 -0.18
CA LEU A 360 15.44 10.22 0.59
C LEU A 360 15.38 8.77 1.05
N SER A 361 14.21 8.28 1.48
CA SER A 361 14.02 6.87 1.80
C SER A 361 14.22 5.99 0.57
N LEU A 362 13.61 6.37 -0.56
CA LEU A 362 13.76 5.66 -1.83
C LEU A 362 15.22 5.53 -2.24
N ILE A 363 15.98 6.63 -2.26
CA ILE A 363 17.40 6.62 -2.65
C ILE A 363 18.23 5.80 -1.66
N THR A 364 18.06 6.02 -0.35
CA THR A 364 18.89 5.38 0.67
C THR A 364 18.74 3.86 0.63
N PHE A 365 17.51 3.34 0.67
CA PHE A 365 17.29 1.89 0.75
C PHE A 365 17.54 1.18 -0.57
N SER A 366 17.30 1.83 -1.70
CA SER A 366 17.72 1.32 -3.00
C SER A 366 19.25 1.28 -3.15
N ALA A 367 19.96 2.30 -2.68
CA ALA A 367 21.43 2.29 -2.68
C ALA A 367 21.98 1.17 -1.78
N ILE A 368 21.40 0.96 -0.60
CA ILE A 368 21.76 -0.16 0.27
C ILE A 368 21.51 -1.50 -0.42
N SER A 369 20.40 -1.65 -1.19
CA SER A 369 20.13 -2.88 -1.95
C SER A 369 21.22 -3.15 -3.01
N VAL A 370 21.72 -2.12 -3.70
CA VAL A 370 22.86 -2.25 -4.64
C VAL A 370 24.13 -2.66 -3.90
N ILE A 371 24.40 -2.06 -2.74
CA ILE A 371 25.57 -2.43 -1.90
C ILE A 371 25.47 -3.88 -1.45
N ILE A 372 24.28 -4.36 -1.05
CA ILE A 372 24.05 -5.74 -0.62
C ILE A 372 24.31 -6.71 -1.79
N ILE A 373 23.89 -6.39 -3.03
CA ILE A 373 24.23 -7.20 -4.22
C ILE A 373 25.76 -7.27 -4.39
N PHE A 374 26.44 -6.14 -4.28
CA PHE A 374 27.89 -6.07 -4.44
C PHE A 374 28.64 -6.88 -3.37
N LEU A 375 28.18 -6.84 -2.12
CA LEU A 375 28.78 -7.59 -1.02
C LEU A 375 28.42 -9.08 -1.07
N GLY A 376 27.16 -9.41 -1.39
CA GLY A 376 26.64 -10.76 -1.42
C GLY A 376 27.23 -11.60 -2.56
N LYS A 377 27.31 -11.06 -3.78
CA LYS A 377 27.87 -11.70 -4.99
C LYS A 377 27.27 -13.07 -5.37
N ARG A 378 26.40 -13.65 -4.56
CA ARG A 378 25.78 -14.97 -4.76
C ARG A 378 24.34 -14.94 -4.28
N LEU A 379 23.47 -15.59 -5.01
CA LEU A 379 22.05 -15.72 -4.68
C LEU A 379 21.82 -16.33 -3.27
N THR A 380 22.66 -17.29 -2.87
CA THR A 380 22.61 -17.93 -1.56
C THR A 380 22.80 -16.94 -0.41
N TYR A 381 23.75 -16.00 -0.54
CA TYR A 381 24.00 -15.00 0.50
C TYR A 381 22.86 -13.98 0.63
N LEU A 382 22.23 -13.63 -0.50
CA LEU A 382 21.04 -12.80 -0.49
C LEU A 382 19.87 -13.52 0.20
N ALA A 383 19.69 -14.81 -0.09
CA ALA A 383 18.67 -15.63 0.56
C ALA A 383 18.90 -15.79 2.08
N ASP A 384 20.15 -15.96 2.53
CA ASP A 384 20.53 -16.02 3.94
C ASP A 384 20.15 -14.74 4.68
N LEU A 385 20.48 -13.58 4.10
CA LEU A 385 20.18 -12.28 4.69
C LEU A 385 18.67 -12.01 4.70
N TYR A 386 17.99 -12.43 3.63
CA TYR A 386 16.53 -12.34 3.53
C TYR A 386 15.84 -13.07 4.68
N ASN A 387 16.22 -14.33 4.90
CA ASN A 387 15.69 -15.14 5.99
C ASN A 387 15.89 -14.51 7.36
N PHE A 388 17.05 -13.91 7.61
CA PHE A 388 17.31 -13.27 8.90
C PHE A 388 16.26 -12.16 9.19
N GLY A 389 16.02 -11.26 8.23
CA GLY A 389 15.07 -10.17 8.38
C GLY A 389 13.62 -10.64 8.44
N ALA A 390 13.21 -11.45 7.46
CA ALA A 390 11.82 -11.91 7.32
C ALA A 390 11.38 -12.77 8.51
N MET A 391 12.19 -13.75 8.94
CA MET A 391 11.81 -14.62 10.06
C MET A 391 11.72 -13.85 11.37
N LEU A 392 12.58 -12.86 11.61
CA LEU A 392 12.47 -12.00 12.79
C LEU A 392 11.18 -11.16 12.74
N ALA A 393 10.86 -10.57 11.59
CA ALA A 393 9.63 -9.78 11.41
C ALA A 393 8.37 -10.65 11.60
N PHE A 394 8.37 -11.88 11.06
CA PHE A 394 7.24 -12.82 11.21
C PHE A 394 7.09 -13.31 12.65
N ALA A 395 8.18 -13.64 13.33
CA ALA A 395 8.13 -14.01 14.75
C ALA A 395 7.52 -12.87 15.59
N LEU A 396 7.91 -11.62 15.33
CA LEU A 396 7.36 -10.45 16.03
C LEU A 396 5.89 -10.20 15.65
N ALA A 397 5.45 -10.50 14.44
CA ALA A 397 4.05 -10.44 14.07
C ALA A 397 3.21 -11.47 14.83
N HIS A 398 3.67 -12.72 14.95
CA HIS A 398 3.01 -13.74 15.77
C HIS A 398 2.96 -13.32 17.24
N ALA A 399 4.09 -12.85 17.80
CA ALA A 399 4.15 -12.34 19.16
C ALA A 399 3.19 -11.16 19.37
N SER A 400 3.05 -10.29 18.37
CA SER A 400 2.12 -9.16 18.40
C SER A 400 0.66 -9.61 18.46
N LEU A 401 0.27 -10.62 17.68
CA LEU A 401 -1.08 -11.17 17.76
C LEU A 401 -1.38 -11.73 19.16
N LEU A 402 -0.45 -12.49 19.73
CA LEU A 402 -0.60 -13.02 21.07
C LEU A 402 -0.66 -11.89 22.11
N GLY A 403 0.19 -10.88 21.98
CA GLY A 403 0.20 -9.69 22.84
C GLY A 403 -1.11 -8.90 22.79
N ILE A 404 -1.67 -8.65 21.60
CA ILE A 404 -2.95 -7.96 21.42
C ILE A 404 -4.12 -8.80 21.98
N ARG A 405 -4.09 -10.12 21.79
CA ARG A 405 -5.08 -11.02 22.38
C ARG A 405 -5.04 -11.01 23.91
N TRP A 406 -3.83 -10.83 24.48
CA TRP A 406 -3.64 -10.69 25.93
C TRP A 406 -4.10 -9.34 26.46
N ARG A 407 -3.71 -8.22 25.81
CA ARG A 407 -3.94 -6.86 26.34
C ARG A 407 -5.32 -6.30 26.00
N GLU A 408 -5.83 -6.62 24.80
CA GLU A 408 -7.08 -6.10 24.27
C GLU A 408 -8.06 -7.23 23.90
N PRO A 409 -8.55 -8.00 24.87
CA PRO A 409 -9.44 -9.14 24.60
C PRO A 409 -10.78 -8.71 23.98
N ARG A 410 -11.21 -7.45 24.19
CA ARG A 410 -12.46 -6.88 23.68
C ARG A 410 -12.33 -6.21 22.33
N LEU A 411 -11.10 -6.12 21.77
CA LEU A 411 -10.89 -5.54 20.43
C LEU A 411 -11.76 -6.29 19.41
N GLU A 412 -12.49 -5.54 18.60
CA GLU A 412 -13.26 -6.12 17.50
C GLU A 412 -12.33 -6.75 16.46
N ARG A 413 -12.60 -8.01 16.12
CA ARG A 413 -11.83 -8.79 15.15
C ARG A 413 -12.77 -9.33 14.08
N PRO A 414 -12.90 -8.59 12.95
CA PRO A 414 -13.79 -9.00 11.86
C PRO A 414 -13.41 -10.38 11.29
N PHE A 415 -12.11 -10.71 11.33
CA PHE A 415 -11.57 -12.03 11.02
C PHE A 415 -10.85 -12.56 12.26
N LYS A 416 -11.41 -13.59 12.90
CA LYS A 416 -10.89 -14.19 14.13
C LYS A 416 -10.47 -15.63 13.87
N LEU A 417 -9.20 -15.92 14.13
CA LEU A 417 -8.63 -17.26 13.97
C LEU A 417 -9.25 -18.28 14.92
N LYS A 418 -9.37 -19.49 14.43
CA LYS A 418 -9.78 -20.71 15.17
C LYS A 418 -8.89 -21.87 14.71
N PRO A 419 -8.66 -22.91 15.52
CA PRO A 419 -9.12 -23.10 16.91
C PRO A 419 -8.33 -22.24 17.90
N ASN A 420 -8.93 -21.97 19.06
CA ASN A 420 -8.33 -21.20 20.14
C ASN A 420 -8.17 -22.05 21.40
N VAL A 421 -7.08 -21.85 22.12
CA VAL A 421 -6.88 -22.35 23.48
C VAL A 421 -7.15 -21.25 24.49
N ARG A 422 -7.76 -21.57 25.62
CA ARG A 422 -8.01 -20.61 26.70
C ARG A 422 -6.91 -20.68 27.74
N ILE A 423 -6.19 -19.58 27.93
CA ILE A 423 -5.13 -19.43 28.94
C ILE A 423 -5.49 -18.21 29.81
N ALA A 424 -5.59 -18.39 31.11
CA ALA A 424 -5.97 -17.32 32.06
C ALA A 424 -7.25 -16.56 31.65
N GLY A 425 -8.28 -17.27 31.16
CA GLY A 425 -9.56 -16.69 30.73
C GLY A 425 -9.55 -15.98 29.37
N ARG A 426 -8.44 -15.98 28.65
CA ARG A 426 -8.27 -15.33 27.35
C ARG A 426 -8.07 -16.36 26.23
N GLU A 427 -8.50 -16.02 25.01
CA GLU A 427 -8.45 -16.92 23.86
C GLU A 427 -7.23 -16.63 22.99
N PHE A 428 -6.38 -17.64 22.77
CA PHE A 428 -5.21 -17.58 21.91
C PHE A 428 -5.33 -18.54 20.74
N PRO A 429 -5.08 -18.10 19.50
CA PRO A 429 -5.12 -19.00 18.34
C PRO A 429 -3.94 -19.98 18.40
N ILE A 430 -4.24 -21.27 18.27
CA ILE A 430 -3.21 -22.33 18.25
C ILE A 430 -2.23 -22.10 17.09
N THR A 431 -2.73 -21.68 15.94
CA THR A 431 -1.91 -21.38 14.76
C THR A 431 -0.89 -20.26 15.01
N ALA A 432 -1.26 -19.23 15.80
CA ALA A 432 -0.32 -18.15 16.13
C ALA A 432 0.72 -18.60 17.16
N ILE A 433 0.35 -19.46 18.11
CA ILE A 433 1.31 -20.04 19.07
C ILE A 433 2.32 -20.92 18.34
N LEU A 434 1.84 -21.86 17.51
CA LEU A 434 2.70 -22.71 16.70
C LEU A 434 3.56 -21.89 15.74
N GLY A 435 2.96 -20.90 15.08
CA GLY A 435 3.69 -19.97 14.20
C GLY A 435 4.81 -19.25 14.95
N PHE A 436 4.55 -18.71 16.15
CA PHE A 436 5.56 -18.05 16.95
C PHE A 436 6.72 -19.01 17.31
N VAL A 437 6.41 -20.20 17.82
CA VAL A 437 7.42 -21.18 18.21
C VAL A 437 8.24 -21.65 17.01
N CYS A 438 7.57 -22.08 15.94
CA CYS A 438 8.24 -22.62 14.77
C CYS A 438 9.05 -21.56 13.99
N ILE A 439 8.49 -20.36 13.76
CA ILE A 439 9.22 -19.28 13.07
C ILE A 439 10.40 -18.78 13.92
N SER A 440 10.25 -18.71 15.26
CA SER A 440 11.37 -18.39 16.13
C SER A 440 12.45 -19.48 16.08
N ALA A 441 12.06 -20.75 16.03
CA ALA A 441 13.01 -21.86 15.87
C ALA A 441 13.74 -21.79 14.52
N VAL A 442 13.02 -21.48 13.42
CA VAL A 442 13.64 -21.22 12.11
C VAL A 442 14.62 -20.06 12.19
N TRP A 443 14.25 -18.95 12.83
CA TRP A 443 15.15 -17.80 12.98
C TRP A 443 16.41 -18.15 13.77
N VAL A 444 16.27 -18.88 14.87
CA VAL A 444 17.42 -19.38 15.65
C VAL A 444 18.31 -20.30 14.79
N THR A 445 17.70 -21.17 13.99
CA THR A 445 18.45 -22.03 13.05
C THR A 445 19.21 -21.18 12.05
N VAL A 446 18.59 -20.15 11.48
CA VAL A 446 19.27 -19.19 10.58
C VAL A 446 20.47 -18.54 11.27
N VAL A 447 20.30 -18.06 12.50
CA VAL A 447 21.40 -17.47 13.29
C VAL A 447 22.55 -18.45 13.53
N ILE A 448 22.26 -19.74 13.72
CA ILE A 448 23.28 -20.76 13.97
C ILE A 448 23.96 -21.18 12.66
N THR A 449 23.19 -21.46 11.63
CA THR A 449 23.67 -22.17 10.42
C THR A 449 24.03 -21.29 9.23
N HIS A 450 23.57 -20.01 9.20
CA HIS A 450 23.79 -19.09 8.08
C HIS A 450 24.79 -17.97 8.44
N PRO A 451 26.10 -18.17 8.32
CA PRO A 451 27.11 -17.23 8.86
C PRO A 451 27.04 -15.85 8.20
N PHE A 452 26.78 -15.76 6.87
CA PHE A 452 26.65 -14.48 6.19
C PHE A 452 25.38 -13.74 6.64
N GLY A 453 24.23 -14.40 6.61
CA GLY A 453 22.94 -13.83 7.04
C GLY A 453 22.98 -13.36 8.49
N ARG A 454 23.56 -14.18 9.38
CA ARG A 454 23.80 -13.83 10.79
C ARG A 454 24.64 -12.56 10.94
N THR A 455 25.83 -12.54 10.32
CA THR A 455 26.77 -11.43 10.50
C THR A 455 26.17 -10.12 9.97
N MET A 456 25.71 -10.11 8.72
CA MET A 456 25.13 -8.92 8.09
C MET A 456 23.79 -8.53 8.75
N GLY A 457 22.98 -9.51 9.15
CA GLY A 457 21.73 -9.27 9.87
C GLY A 457 21.94 -8.60 11.21
N PHE A 458 22.90 -9.06 12.02
CA PHE A 458 23.23 -8.39 13.28
C PHE A 458 23.85 -7.00 13.06
N VAL A 459 24.75 -6.85 12.08
CA VAL A 459 25.28 -5.52 11.72
C VAL A 459 24.13 -4.57 11.38
N TRP A 460 23.15 -5.02 10.56
CA TRP A 460 21.96 -4.25 10.25
C TRP A 460 21.19 -3.85 11.50
N MET A 461 20.90 -4.81 12.38
CA MET A 461 20.14 -4.56 13.62
C MET A 461 20.88 -3.60 14.56
N PHE A 462 22.19 -3.76 14.75
CA PHE A 462 22.98 -2.88 15.62
C PHE A 462 23.10 -1.47 15.06
N VAL A 463 23.30 -1.30 13.75
CA VAL A 463 23.30 0.01 13.09
C VAL A 463 21.95 0.71 13.27
N GLY A 464 20.86 -0.02 13.04
CA GLY A 464 19.51 0.52 13.21
C GLY A 464 19.22 0.92 14.65
N LEU A 465 19.48 0.03 15.60
CA LEU A 465 19.29 0.33 17.03
C LEU A 465 20.17 1.50 17.50
N GLY A 466 21.43 1.55 17.06
CA GLY A 466 22.32 2.68 17.34
C GLY A 466 21.75 4.00 16.82
N MET A 467 21.25 4.01 15.56
CA MET A 467 20.59 5.17 14.97
C MET A 467 19.31 5.55 15.74
N TYR A 468 18.47 4.58 16.09
CA TYR A 468 17.24 4.79 16.86
C TYR A 468 17.52 5.44 18.21
N TYR A 469 18.41 4.86 19.04
CA TYR A 469 18.74 5.40 20.35
C TYR A 469 19.43 6.76 20.26
N TRP A 470 20.35 6.94 19.30
CA TRP A 470 20.99 8.25 19.05
C TRP A 470 19.94 9.32 18.71
N TYR A 471 19.01 9.01 17.78
CA TYR A 471 17.95 9.93 17.39
C TYR A 471 17.03 10.28 18.55
N ARG A 472 16.54 9.29 19.31
CA ARG A 472 15.67 9.50 20.47
C ARG A 472 16.36 10.32 21.56
N ARG A 473 17.62 10.04 21.84
CA ARG A 473 18.41 10.79 22.82
C ARG A 473 18.62 12.23 22.38
N ARG A 474 18.98 12.47 21.11
CA ARG A 474 19.17 13.82 20.56
C ARG A 474 17.87 14.62 20.58
N SER A 475 16.74 13.99 20.33
CA SER A 475 15.40 14.61 20.33
C SER A 475 14.76 14.67 21.72
N ARG A 476 15.47 14.27 22.79
CA ARG A 476 14.97 14.22 24.17
C ARG A 476 13.67 13.43 24.34
N MET A 477 13.48 12.37 23.53
CA MET A 477 12.29 11.52 23.56
C MET A 477 12.54 10.23 24.33
N PRO A 478 11.54 9.68 25.05
CA PRO A 478 11.68 8.40 25.73
C PRO A 478 11.85 7.28 24.69
N ALA A 479 12.82 6.39 24.90
CA ALA A 479 13.10 5.30 23.95
C ALA A 479 12.16 4.10 24.09
N GLY A 480 11.60 3.84 25.28
CA GLY A 480 10.87 2.61 25.58
C GLY A 480 9.36 2.69 25.41
N ARG A 481 8.73 3.87 25.58
CA ARG A 481 7.28 4.01 25.50
C ARG A 481 6.85 4.49 24.12
N ALA A 482 5.69 4.00 23.65
CA ALA A 482 5.05 4.53 22.46
C ALA A 482 4.60 5.98 22.70
N LEU A 483 5.01 6.88 21.80
CA LEU A 483 4.56 8.26 21.83
C LEU A 483 3.13 8.35 21.28
N ALA A 484 2.27 9.09 21.96
CA ALA A 484 0.97 9.40 21.43
C ALA A 484 1.13 10.30 20.19
N VAL A 485 0.63 9.84 19.06
CA VAL A 485 0.48 10.67 17.86
C VAL A 485 -0.90 11.28 17.94
N GLU A 486 -0.97 12.62 17.89
CA GLU A 486 -2.24 13.32 17.93
C GLU A 486 -2.97 13.10 16.59
N GLU A 487 -4.09 12.37 16.63
CA GLU A 487 -4.96 12.23 15.45
C GLU A 487 -5.69 13.57 15.25
N VAL A 488 -5.55 14.14 14.06
CA VAL A 488 -6.42 15.26 13.65
C VAL A 488 -7.81 14.68 13.45
N SER A 489 -8.65 14.85 14.47
CA SER A 489 -10.08 14.57 14.30
C SER A 489 -10.69 15.68 13.45
N PHE A 490 -11.13 15.35 12.25
CA PHE A 490 -12.02 16.23 11.52
C PHE A 490 -13.38 16.26 12.26
N PRO A 491 -14.05 17.42 12.29
CA PRO A 491 -15.40 17.48 12.85
C PRO A 491 -16.25 16.39 12.20
N GLU A 492 -17.07 15.75 13.03
CA GLU A 492 -17.99 14.71 12.59
C GLU A 492 -18.79 15.23 11.38
N TYR A 493 -18.82 14.49 10.27
CA TYR A 493 -19.61 14.89 9.10
C TYR A 493 -21.07 15.03 9.52
N ARG A 494 -21.52 16.28 9.61
CA ARG A 494 -22.93 16.61 9.78
C ARG A 494 -23.48 16.92 8.40
N PRO A 495 -24.42 16.14 7.88
CA PRO A 495 -25.06 16.49 6.63
C PRO A 495 -25.66 17.89 6.77
N LEU A 496 -25.37 18.76 5.80
CA LEU A 496 -25.93 20.09 5.74
C LEU A 496 -27.46 19.91 5.55
N LYS A 497 -28.23 20.22 6.56
CA LYS A 497 -29.70 20.25 6.45
C LYS A 497 -30.12 21.67 6.21
N LEU A 498 -30.67 21.94 5.04
CA LEU A 498 -31.18 23.23 4.65
C LEU A 498 -32.62 23.40 5.16
N LYS A 499 -32.88 24.52 5.83
CA LYS A 499 -34.25 24.97 6.19
C LYS A 499 -34.63 26.16 5.35
N THR A 500 -33.70 27.08 5.12
CA THR A 500 -33.92 28.31 4.38
C THR A 500 -32.76 28.53 3.40
N VAL A 501 -33.05 28.64 2.11
CA VAL A 501 -32.12 28.95 1.05
C VAL A 501 -32.41 30.36 0.52
N LEU A 502 -31.44 31.27 0.60
CA LEU A 502 -31.54 32.59 -0.01
C LEU A 502 -31.00 32.53 -1.46
N LEU A 503 -31.90 32.71 -2.41
CA LEU A 503 -31.53 32.74 -3.84
C LEU A 503 -31.46 34.20 -4.30
N ALA A 504 -30.23 34.69 -4.50
CA ALA A 504 -30.00 36.04 -5.03
C ALA A 504 -30.09 36.05 -6.56
N VAL A 505 -31.17 36.66 -7.08
CA VAL A 505 -31.46 36.68 -8.51
C VAL A 505 -31.32 38.10 -9.06
N LYS A 506 -30.38 38.32 -9.99
CA LYS A 506 -30.28 39.60 -10.72
C LYS A 506 -31.04 39.56 -12.03
N SER A 507 -31.10 38.46 -12.73
CA SER A 507 -31.85 38.22 -13.96
C SER A 507 -32.07 36.72 -14.16
N LEU A 508 -33.09 36.35 -14.91
CA LEU A 508 -33.41 34.97 -15.25
C LEU A 508 -32.70 34.47 -16.53
N ARG A 509 -31.66 35.16 -16.99
CA ARG A 509 -30.89 34.70 -18.16
C ARG A 509 -30.17 33.37 -17.92
N ARG A 510 -30.00 32.97 -16.64
CA ARG A 510 -29.37 31.71 -16.20
C ARG A 510 -30.34 30.94 -15.34
N VAL A 511 -31.26 30.26 -16.00
CA VAL A 511 -32.30 29.46 -15.36
C VAL A 511 -31.69 28.31 -14.57
N GLU A 512 -30.51 27.79 -14.97
CA GLU A 512 -29.80 26.68 -14.37
C GLU A 512 -29.43 26.95 -12.90
N VAL A 513 -29.09 28.20 -12.55
CA VAL A 513 -28.77 28.60 -11.17
C VAL A 513 -30.02 28.52 -10.29
N VAL A 514 -31.13 28.99 -10.85
CA VAL A 514 -32.43 28.99 -10.18
C VAL A 514 -32.94 27.57 -10.00
N GLU A 515 -32.86 26.76 -11.04
CA GLU A 515 -33.23 25.34 -11.01
C GLU A 515 -32.42 24.54 -10.00
N ALA A 516 -31.09 24.78 -9.96
CA ALA A 516 -30.21 24.11 -9.00
C ALA A 516 -30.53 24.48 -7.55
N ALA A 517 -30.86 25.75 -7.25
CA ALA A 517 -31.29 26.17 -5.94
C ALA A 517 -32.58 25.46 -5.49
N PHE A 518 -33.56 25.33 -6.41
CA PHE A 518 -34.80 24.63 -6.11
C PHE A 518 -34.62 23.12 -5.95
N LYS A 519 -33.76 22.49 -6.74
CA LYS A 519 -33.41 21.06 -6.54
C LYS A 519 -32.80 20.81 -5.17
N LEU A 520 -31.87 21.65 -4.74
CA LEU A 520 -31.26 21.55 -3.39
C LEU A 520 -32.31 21.76 -2.29
N ALA A 521 -33.14 22.78 -2.41
CA ALA A 521 -34.15 23.05 -1.43
C ALA A 521 -35.21 21.93 -1.33
N LYS A 522 -35.53 21.29 -2.46
CA LYS A 522 -36.50 20.18 -2.52
C LYS A 522 -36.05 18.95 -1.76
N GLU A 523 -34.75 18.60 -1.80
CA GLU A 523 -34.21 17.44 -1.11
C GLU A 523 -34.44 17.52 0.42
N ASP A 524 -34.24 18.71 0.99
CA ASP A 524 -34.37 18.94 2.43
C ASP A 524 -35.75 19.54 2.84
N LYS A 525 -36.65 19.76 1.87
CA LYS A 525 -37.94 20.49 2.07
C LYS A 525 -37.73 21.91 2.61
N ALA A 526 -36.66 22.56 2.17
CA ALA A 526 -36.32 23.93 2.58
C ALA A 526 -37.20 24.97 1.89
N THR A 527 -37.44 26.11 2.58
CA THR A 527 -38.06 27.30 1.97
C THR A 527 -36.99 28.06 1.18
N VAL A 528 -37.33 28.51 -0.02
CA VAL A 528 -36.46 29.36 -0.82
C VAL A 528 -36.96 30.82 -0.72
N VAL A 529 -36.06 31.71 -0.29
CA VAL A 529 -36.30 33.16 -0.34
C VAL A 529 -35.62 33.73 -1.58
N ALA A 530 -36.39 34.02 -2.62
CA ALA A 530 -35.89 34.64 -3.84
C ALA A 530 -35.73 36.16 -3.58
N LEU A 531 -34.47 36.61 -3.56
CA LEU A 531 -34.11 38.00 -3.32
C LEU A 531 -33.66 38.68 -4.62
N HIS A 532 -34.29 39.79 -4.94
CA HIS A 532 -33.79 40.74 -5.93
C HIS A 532 -33.34 42.03 -5.25
N VAL A 533 -32.13 42.51 -5.58
CA VAL A 533 -31.61 43.77 -5.03
C VAL A 533 -31.62 44.82 -6.13
N LEU A 534 -32.40 45.87 -5.93
CA LEU A 534 -32.46 47.03 -6.77
C LEU A 534 -31.37 48.02 -6.33
N GLU A 535 -30.32 48.16 -7.14
CA GLU A 535 -29.22 49.06 -6.83
C GLU A 535 -29.57 50.48 -7.23
N VAL A 536 -29.62 51.38 -6.24
CA VAL A 536 -29.87 52.83 -6.49
C VAL A 536 -28.58 53.56 -6.74
N PRO A 537 -28.46 54.31 -7.87
CA PRO A 537 -27.28 55.11 -8.17
C PRO A 537 -26.98 56.14 -7.06
N ALA A 538 -25.69 56.43 -6.86
CA ALA A 538 -25.23 57.39 -5.84
C ALA A 538 -25.78 58.81 -6.05
N SER A 539 -26.19 59.16 -7.28
CA SER A 539 -26.79 60.43 -7.63
C SER A 539 -28.24 60.62 -7.15
N LEU A 540 -28.91 59.58 -6.70
CA LEU A 540 -30.30 59.60 -6.21
C LEU A 540 -30.36 59.26 -4.72
N PRO A 541 -31.36 59.79 -3.97
CA PRO A 541 -31.65 59.29 -2.61
C PRO A 541 -32.00 57.80 -2.67
N VAL A 542 -31.61 57.01 -1.62
CA VAL A 542 -31.88 55.56 -1.58
C VAL A 542 -33.39 55.25 -1.62
N GLU A 543 -34.20 56.16 -1.13
CA GLU A 543 -35.66 56.05 -1.05
C GLU A 543 -36.37 56.41 -2.38
N THR A 544 -35.60 56.75 -3.44
CA THR A 544 -36.20 57.14 -4.72
C THR A 544 -36.90 55.92 -5.33
N PHE A 545 -38.17 56.08 -5.65
CA PHE A 545 -38.95 55.04 -6.31
C PHE A 545 -38.66 55.04 -7.83
N MET A 546 -38.01 54.01 -8.31
CA MET A 546 -37.63 53.82 -9.73
C MET A 546 -38.65 52.91 -10.40
N PHE A 547 -39.68 53.48 -11.03
CA PHE A 547 -40.84 52.75 -11.53
C PHE A 547 -40.53 51.63 -12.50
N ASP A 548 -39.69 51.91 -13.51
CA ASP A 548 -39.37 50.95 -14.58
C ASP A 548 -38.51 49.80 -14.06
N GLU A 549 -37.51 50.08 -13.21
CA GLU A 549 -36.62 49.09 -12.60
C GLU A 549 -37.37 48.26 -11.54
N PHE A 550 -38.33 48.87 -10.82
CA PHE A 550 -39.18 48.16 -9.85
C PHE A 550 -40.07 47.13 -10.56
N ALA A 551 -40.76 47.53 -11.65
CA ALA A 551 -41.59 46.63 -12.43
C ALA A 551 -40.81 45.47 -13.04
N ALA A 552 -39.61 45.75 -13.56
CA ALA A 552 -38.70 44.74 -14.09
C ALA A 552 -38.23 43.76 -12.98
N SER A 553 -37.99 44.25 -11.76
CA SER A 553 -37.56 43.42 -10.60
C SER A 553 -38.67 42.51 -10.11
N GLU A 554 -39.94 43.02 -10.07
CA GLU A 554 -41.12 42.22 -9.77
C GLU A 554 -41.34 41.07 -10.77
N GLU A 555 -41.14 41.34 -12.07
CA GLU A 555 -41.21 40.32 -13.12
C GLU A 555 -40.19 39.19 -12.90
N VAL A 556 -38.96 39.53 -12.53
CA VAL A 556 -37.90 38.56 -12.23
C VAL A 556 -38.29 37.69 -11.03
N LEU A 557 -38.81 38.30 -9.94
CA LEU A 557 -39.24 37.60 -8.76
C LEU A 557 -40.47 36.71 -9.00
N HIS A 558 -41.43 37.22 -9.79
CA HIS A 558 -42.62 36.44 -10.15
C HIS A 558 -42.28 35.22 -10.98
N LYS A 559 -41.34 35.33 -11.92
CA LYS A 559 -40.84 34.18 -12.70
C LYS A 559 -40.08 33.20 -11.83
N ALA A 560 -39.25 33.66 -10.88
CA ALA A 560 -38.58 32.78 -9.92
C ALA A 560 -39.57 32.02 -9.04
N TRP A 561 -40.61 32.70 -8.58
CA TRP A 561 -41.72 32.09 -7.80
C TRP A 561 -42.46 31.04 -8.63
N ALA A 562 -42.79 31.33 -9.89
CA ALA A 562 -43.47 30.39 -10.78
C ALA A 562 -42.67 29.08 -10.98
N VAL A 563 -41.35 29.22 -11.28
CA VAL A 563 -40.44 28.08 -11.44
C VAL A 563 -40.37 27.26 -10.13
N GLY A 564 -40.28 27.90 -8.95
CA GLY A 564 -40.23 27.20 -7.68
C GLY A 564 -41.53 26.45 -7.37
N THR A 565 -42.67 27.04 -7.69
CA THR A 565 -43.98 26.40 -7.53
C THR A 565 -44.10 25.17 -8.43
N GLU A 566 -43.60 25.22 -9.66
CA GLU A 566 -43.54 24.09 -10.59
C GLU A 566 -42.68 22.95 -10.05
N HIS A 567 -41.57 23.29 -9.38
CA HIS A 567 -40.74 22.30 -8.67
C HIS A 567 -41.32 21.78 -7.35
N GLY A 568 -42.42 22.33 -6.88
CA GLY A 568 -43.08 21.98 -5.61
C GLY A 568 -42.29 22.44 -4.38
N VAL A 569 -41.57 23.57 -4.50
CA VAL A 569 -40.82 24.21 -3.42
C VAL A 569 -41.57 25.45 -2.93
N HIS A 570 -41.61 25.67 -1.61
CA HIS A 570 -42.16 26.90 -1.05
C HIS A 570 -41.21 28.07 -1.30
N VAL A 571 -41.71 29.12 -2.01
CA VAL A 571 -40.90 30.28 -2.42
C VAL A 571 -41.50 31.55 -1.84
N GLU A 572 -40.68 32.27 -1.08
CA GLU A 572 -40.97 33.65 -0.65
C GLU A 572 -40.17 34.61 -1.53
N THR A 573 -40.76 35.71 -1.95
CA THR A 573 -40.10 36.72 -2.75
C THR A 573 -39.79 37.96 -1.93
N ARG A 574 -38.57 38.50 -2.07
CA ARG A 574 -38.16 39.77 -1.43
C ARG A 574 -37.49 40.68 -2.45
N LEU A 575 -37.95 41.92 -2.50
CA LEU A 575 -37.33 43.03 -3.22
C LEU A 575 -36.71 43.98 -2.19
N VAL A 576 -35.41 44.24 -2.32
CA VAL A 576 -34.67 45.15 -1.43
C VAL A 576 -33.98 46.21 -2.23
N GLN A 577 -34.10 47.49 -1.82
CA GLN A 577 -33.46 48.63 -2.41
C GLN A 577 -32.18 48.97 -1.63
N SER A 578 -31.02 49.06 -2.31
CA SER A 578 -29.73 49.29 -1.65
C SER A 578 -28.73 49.97 -2.55
N ARG A 579 -27.64 50.53 -1.97
CA ARG A 579 -26.48 51.05 -2.72
C ARG A 579 -25.58 49.93 -3.22
N HIS A 580 -25.47 48.85 -2.46
CA HIS A 580 -24.55 47.74 -2.72
C HIS A 580 -25.26 46.41 -2.57
N ALA A 581 -25.38 45.65 -3.66
CA ALA A 581 -26.08 44.38 -3.67
C ALA A 581 -25.46 43.36 -2.70
N GLY A 582 -24.13 43.35 -2.55
CA GLY A 582 -23.44 42.43 -1.65
C GLY A 582 -23.82 42.59 -0.18
N GLU A 583 -23.94 43.85 0.29
CA GLU A 583 -24.38 44.18 1.66
C GLU A 583 -25.82 43.76 1.88
N ALA A 584 -26.71 44.10 0.93
CA ALA A 584 -28.11 43.74 1.02
C ALA A 584 -28.37 42.22 1.05
N ILE A 585 -27.61 41.45 0.27
CA ILE A 585 -27.69 39.98 0.26
C ILE A 585 -27.26 39.41 1.64
N CYS A 586 -26.14 39.90 2.20
CA CYS A 586 -25.65 39.45 3.50
C CYS A 586 -26.60 39.83 4.64
N GLN A 587 -27.23 41.03 4.57
CA GLN A 587 -28.20 41.48 5.53
C GLN A 587 -29.47 40.63 5.44
N ALA A 588 -30.02 40.43 4.25
CA ALA A 588 -31.18 39.58 4.02
C ALA A 588 -30.94 38.14 4.49
N ALA A 589 -29.75 37.58 4.27
CA ALA A 589 -29.38 36.26 4.76
C ALA A 589 -29.42 36.14 6.29
N ARG A 590 -29.01 37.21 7.02
CA ARG A 590 -29.11 37.28 8.48
C ARG A 590 -30.58 37.39 8.95
N GLU A 591 -31.38 38.24 8.31
CA GLU A 591 -32.76 38.48 8.67
C GLU A 591 -33.64 37.23 8.50
N VAL A 592 -33.43 36.46 7.41
CA VAL A 592 -34.22 35.24 7.17
C VAL A 592 -33.61 34.00 7.81
N GLY A 593 -32.46 34.13 8.46
CA GLY A 593 -31.75 32.98 9.04
C GLY A 593 -31.37 31.94 7.98
N ALA A 594 -30.85 32.39 6.84
CA ALA A 594 -30.51 31.50 5.73
C ALA A 594 -29.38 30.52 6.11
N ASP A 595 -29.57 29.24 5.80
CA ASP A 595 -28.56 28.21 5.93
C ASP A 595 -27.58 28.22 4.72
N MET A 596 -28.08 28.70 3.58
CA MET A 596 -27.31 28.80 2.35
C MET A 596 -27.73 30.02 1.50
N VAL A 597 -26.74 30.71 0.94
CA VAL A 597 -26.95 31.71 -0.12
C VAL A 597 -26.54 31.09 -1.46
N VAL A 598 -27.45 31.12 -2.43
CA VAL A 598 -27.21 30.70 -3.81
C VAL A 598 -27.19 31.92 -4.72
N MET A 599 -26.15 32.07 -5.53
CA MET A 599 -26.02 33.19 -6.48
C MET A 599 -25.28 32.79 -7.75
N GLY A 600 -25.55 33.46 -8.85
CA GLY A 600 -24.83 33.27 -10.10
C GLY A 600 -23.55 34.11 -10.17
N ALA A 601 -22.52 33.59 -10.79
CA ALA A 601 -21.33 34.37 -11.17
C ALA A 601 -21.60 35.19 -12.44
N SER A 602 -20.97 36.36 -12.59
CA SER A 602 -21.08 37.17 -13.83
C SER A 602 -20.27 36.58 -14.99
N ASP A 603 -20.66 36.93 -16.25
CA ASP A 603 -19.98 36.48 -17.50
C ASP A 603 -18.50 36.88 -17.58
N ARG A 604 -18.07 37.88 -16.81
CA ARG A 604 -16.67 38.31 -16.72
C ARG A 604 -15.74 37.37 -15.95
N TRP A 605 -16.28 36.36 -15.28
CA TRP A 605 -15.48 35.40 -14.51
C TRP A 605 -14.66 34.43 -15.38
N HIS A 606 -14.99 34.30 -16.69
CA HIS A 606 -14.30 33.37 -17.58
C HIS A 606 -13.15 33.97 -18.41
N ARG A 607 -12.88 35.27 -18.26
CA ARG A 607 -11.94 35.98 -19.17
C ARG A 607 -10.79 36.63 -18.44
N ASP A 608 -9.92 36.34 -17.79
CA ASP A 608 -8.64 37.02 -17.44
C ASP A 608 -8.48 37.61 -16.05
N LEU A 609 -9.41 37.39 -15.11
CA LEU A 609 -9.16 37.81 -13.72
C LEU A 609 -9.38 36.64 -12.75
N PRO A 610 -8.44 36.39 -11.83
CA PRO A 610 -8.54 35.28 -10.84
C PRO A 610 -9.54 35.53 -9.71
N PHE A 611 -10.36 36.59 -9.76
CA PHE A 611 -11.27 36.97 -8.69
C PHE A 611 -12.69 37.26 -9.16
N PRO A 612 -13.72 36.90 -8.33
CA PRO A 612 -15.14 37.17 -8.58
C PRO A 612 -15.43 38.68 -8.62
N THR A 613 -16.59 39.04 -9.21
CA THR A 613 -17.10 40.41 -9.17
C THR A 613 -17.24 40.92 -7.74
N THR A 614 -17.15 42.22 -7.52
CA THR A 614 -17.22 42.87 -6.19
C THR A 614 -18.38 42.39 -5.31
N THR A 615 -19.56 42.10 -5.89
CA THR A 615 -20.72 41.56 -5.17
C THR A 615 -20.48 40.15 -4.67
N VAL A 616 -19.97 39.24 -5.53
CA VAL A 616 -19.69 37.85 -5.17
C VAL A 616 -18.58 37.79 -4.11
N GLU A 617 -17.51 38.55 -4.30
CA GLU A 617 -16.41 38.63 -3.32
C GLU A 617 -16.88 39.14 -1.97
N TYR A 618 -17.72 40.16 -1.95
CA TYR A 618 -18.27 40.69 -0.72
C TYR A 618 -19.10 39.64 0.02
N VAL A 619 -20.00 38.95 -0.70
CA VAL A 619 -20.86 37.91 -0.13
C VAL A 619 -20.04 36.73 0.39
N LEU A 620 -19.02 36.27 -0.38
CA LEU A 620 -18.14 35.18 0.08
C LEU A 620 -17.37 35.52 1.36
N LYS A 621 -17.02 36.80 1.58
CA LYS A 621 -16.32 37.24 2.78
C LYS A 621 -17.22 37.50 3.98
N ASN A 622 -18.47 37.93 3.77
CA ASN A 622 -19.31 38.50 4.82
C ASN A 622 -20.65 37.77 5.06
N ALA A 623 -20.96 36.74 4.29
CA ALA A 623 -22.18 35.97 4.48
C ALA A 623 -22.16 35.22 5.82
N PRO A 624 -23.31 35.14 6.53
CA PRO A 624 -23.42 34.43 7.81
C PRO A 624 -23.53 32.91 7.67
N CYS A 625 -23.64 32.39 6.45
CA CYS A 625 -23.92 30.99 6.14
C CYS A 625 -23.13 30.49 4.93
N VAL A 626 -23.35 29.26 4.51
CA VAL A 626 -22.71 28.67 3.32
C VAL A 626 -23.09 29.46 2.07
N VAL A 627 -22.13 29.78 1.22
CA VAL A 627 -22.34 30.47 -0.06
C VAL A 627 -22.05 29.50 -1.20
N TRP A 628 -23.03 29.33 -2.09
CA TRP A 628 -22.84 28.57 -3.32
C TRP A 628 -22.92 29.51 -4.53
N VAL A 629 -21.81 29.58 -5.25
CA VAL A 629 -21.72 30.42 -6.45
C VAL A 629 -21.74 29.51 -7.67
N ALA A 630 -22.77 29.64 -8.50
CA ALA A 630 -22.88 28.88 -9.73
C ALA A 630 -22.33 29.67 -10.91
N SER A 631 -21.40 29.06 -11.63
CA SER A 631 -20.90 29.55 -12.92
C SER A 631 -21.39 28.63 -14.03
N VAL A 632 -22.12 29.21 -14.99
CA VAL A 632 -22.61 28.47 -16.15
C VAL A 632 -21.77 28.90 -17.35
N PRO A 633 -21.20 27.97 -18.14
CA PRO A 633 -20.51 28.31 -19.38
C PRO A 633 -21.44 29.07 -20.34
N SER A 634 -20.93 30.11 -21.01
CA SER A 634 -21.68 30.94 -21.99
C SER A 634 -21.92 30.17 -23.26
#